data_aaf226ae4925c06b1c8514438e660f00
#
_entry.id   aaf226ae4925c06b1c8514438e660f00
#
_cell.length_a   1.000
_cell.length_b   1.000
_cell.length_c   1.000
_cell.angle_alpha   90.00
_cell.angle_beta   90.00
_cell.angle_gamma   90.00
#
_symmetry.space_group_name_H-M   'P 1'
#
loop_
_entity.id
_entity.type
_entity.pdbx_description
1 polymer ?
#
loop_
_entity_poly.entity_id
_entity_poly.type
_entity_poly.pdbx_seq_one_letter_code
_entity_poly.pdbx_strand_id
1 'polypeptide(L)'
;MGVVSKLGLESWIAIMITLMVCLTRLSMAAGQVFYVIAILLSIFYIWKHRHGLYVPSYVKKYSKTFALMLLLLLPSAVLTNNIAVGLPEFINVWLWRIPVFFVIALCIRDKKTLFTMLAVFFVDFGIDNLVAFYQHVSGMTDRGWGFGSSVLTISGLMVMLVPIFCVILLDSAFPSYVKASALWALGCVGFGMYGNQSRGSWLFSMIMVPIVSLPYILKRFIYVVVVLAALGGVVWGFSTQPQYVARFESITNTTTDGSNLGRFDVWTSSINMFKDHPVTGVGIGQWRTIYEVSYRLPTENQHLYHAHNNFIQLLGEVGLLGLLGVLIFYGSIIVDNFVIWVKKRDPYSLCAMIAVICYVFVFGQVEYTLDNSSGIRIMYFMLATMLQLRDN
;
A
#
# COMPACT_ATOMS: atom_id res chain seq x y z
N MET A 1 -25.79 19.35 -20.94
CA MET A 1 -26.61 18.39 -20.15
C MET A 1 -26.73 16.97 -20.74
N GLY A 2 -26.23 16.67 -21.94
CA GLY A 2 -26.47 15.40 -22.64
C GLY A 2 -25.54 14.21 -22.35
N VAL A 3 -24.40 14.38 -21.68
CA VAL A 3 -23.43 13.28 -21.45
C VAL A 3 -23.69 12.54 -20.13
N VAL A 4 -24.13 13.26 -19.09
CA VAL A 4 -24.37 12.69 -17.75
C VAL A 4 -25.56 11.71 -17.71
N SER A 5 -26.54 11.87 -18.58
CA SER A 5 -27.72 11.00 -18.64
C SER A 5 -27.49 9.62 -19.29
N LYS A 6 -26.29 9.35 -19.84
CA LYS A 6 -25.94 8.10 -20.53
C LYS A 6 -24.96 7.21 -19.74
N LEU A 7 -24.47 7.65 -18.58
CA LEU A 7 -23.53 6.84 -17.77
C LEU A 7 -24.30 5.72 -17.04
N GLY A 8 -23.88 4.48 -17.27
CA GLY A 8 -24.39 3.33 -16.52
C GLY A 8 -23.95 3.34 -15.05
N LEU A 9 -24.60 2.51 -14.24
CA LEU A 9 -24.31 2.40 -12.80
C LEU A 9 -22.86 1.96 -12.53
N GLU A 10 -22.29 1.08 -13.37
CA GLU A 10 -20.88 0.69 -13.33
C GLU A 10 -19.95 1.90 -13.47
N SER A 11 -20.23 2.80 -14.42
CA SER A 11 -19.42 4.00 -14.63
C SER A 11 -19.46 4.94 -13.43
N TRP A 12 -20.62 5.09 -12.77
CA TRP A 12 -20.74 5.87 -11.55
C TRP A 12 -19.95 5.28 -10.38
N ILE A 13 -19.99 3.95 -10.21
CA ILE A 13 -19.19 3.26 -9.20
C ILE A 13 -17.70 3.49 -9.47
N ALA A 14 -17.27 3.36 -10.72
CA ALA A 14 -15.88 3.58 -11.12
C ALA A 14 -15.42 5.03 -10.83
N ILE A 15 -16.26 6.03 -11.14
CA ILE A 15 -15.99 7.43 -10.82
C ILE A 15 -15.85 7.63 -9.31
N MET A 16 -16.77 7.09 -8.50
CA MET A 16 -16.72 7.25 -7.04
C MET A 16 -15.47 6.60 -6.43
N ILE A 17 -15.09 5.42 -6.90
CA ILE A 17 -13.84 4.76 -6.45
C ILE A 17 -12.61 5.56 -6.87
N THR A 18 -12.58 6.09 -8.09
CA THR A 18 -11.46 6.92 -8.56
C THR A 18 -11.34 8.20 -7.74
N LEU A 19 -12.44 8.89 -7.49
CA LEU A 19 -12.46 10.06 -6.63
C LEU A 19 -12.04 9.73 -5.19
N MET A 20 -12.46 8.59 -4.68
CA MET A 20 -12.04 8.12 -3.35
C MET A 20 -10.53 7.96 -3.27
N VAL A 21 -9.87 7.26 -4.22
CA VAL A 21 -8.42 7.03 -4.16
C VAL A 21 -7.62 8.31 -4.38
N CYS A 22 -8.07 9.21 -5.25
CA CYS A 22 -7.42 10.48 -5.50
C CYS A 22 -7.57 11.44 -4.31
N LEU A 23 -8.75 11.55 -3.73
CA LEU A 23 -9.02 12.54 -2.68
C LEU A 23 -8.67 12.07 -1.27
N THR A 24 -8.50 10.75 -1.05
CA THR A 24 -8.24 10.22 0.31
C THR A 24 -6.94 10.77 0.94
N ARG A 25 -5.97 11.18 0.12
CA ARG A 25 -4.74 11.80 0.59
C ARG A 25 -4.89 13.31 0.83
N LEU A 26 -5.68 13.99 0.00
CA LEU A 26 -5.95 15.41 0.14
C LEU A 26 -6.89 15.70 1.32
N SER A 27 -7.95 14.90 1.47
CA SER A 27 -8.93 14.98 2.54
C SER A 27 -9.51 13.61 2.86
N MET A 28 -9.21 13.10 4.04
CA MET A 28 -9.80 11.83 4.52
C MET A 28 -11.33 11.88 4.52
N ALA A 29 -11.93 13.01 4.91
CA ALA A 29 -13.39 13.19 4.91
C ALA A 29 -13.97 13.11 3.49
N ALA A 30 -13.39 13.81 2.52
CA ALA A 30 -13.83 13.73 1.13
C ALA A 30 -13.68 12.31 0.57
N GLY A 31 -12.54 11.66 0.80
CA GLY A 31 -12.34 10.27 0.42
C GLY A 31 -13.39 9.34 1.02
N GLN A 32 -13.74 9.51 2.29
CA GLN A 32 -14.78 8.72 2.96
C GLN A 32 -16.18 8.92 2.35
N VAL A 33 -16.56 10.14 1.99
CA VAL A 33 -17.86 10.41 1.34
C VAL A 33 -17.98 9.62 0.04
N PHE A 34 -16.99 9.74 -0.86
CA PHE A 34 -17.01 9.00 -2.13
C PHE A 34 -16.94 7.48 -1.93
N TYR A 35 -16.23 7.03 -0.90
CA TYR A 35 -16.16 5.63 -0.53
C TYR A 35 -17.53 5.07 -0.12
N VAL A 36 -18.25 5.74 0.76
CA VAL A 36 -19.59 5.34 1.19
C VAL A 36 -20.56 5.34 0.01
N ILE A 37 -20.52 6.38 -0.84
CA ILE A 37 -21.36 6.44 -2.05
C ILE A 37 -21.05 5.24 -2.97
N ALA A 38 -19.76 4.92 -3.20
CA ALA A 38 -19.38 3.77 -4.01
C ALA A 38 -19.92 2.45 -3.46
N ILE A 39 -19.86 2.25 -2.13
CA ILE A 39 -20.41 1.06 -1.48
C ILE A 39 -21.93 0.98 -1.66
N LEU A 40 -22.66 2.07 -1.42
CA LEU A 40 -24.13 2.10 -1.57
C LEU A 40 -24.55 1.81 -3.03
N LEU A 41 -23.88 2.43 -4.00
CA LEU A 41 -24.13 2.16 -5.42
C LEU A 41 -23.81 0.69 -5.77
N SER A 42 -22.77 0.13 -5.17
CA SER A 42 -22.37 -1.28 -5.42
C SER A 42 -23.36 -2.26 -4.81
N ILE A 43 -23.89 -1.99 -3.62
CA ILE A 43 -24.97 -2.79 -3.01
C ILE A 43 -26.20 -2.78 -3.93
N PHE A 44 -26.57 -1.59 -4.42
CA PHE A 44 -27.69 -1.46 -5.38
C PHE A 44 -27.41 -2.20 -6.69
N TYR A 45 -26.18 -2.10 -7.22
CA TYR A 45 -25.76 -2.84 -8.42
C TYR A 45 -25.88 -4.35 -8.24
N ILE A 46 -25.35 -4.89 -7.13
CA ILE A 46 -25.39 -6.31 -6.80
C ILE A 46 -26.84 -6.79 -6.62
N TRP A 47 -27.66 -6.02 -5.92
CA TRP A 47 -29.07 -6.34 -5.72
C TRP A 47 -29.83 -6.39 -7.07
N LYS A 48 -29.61 -5.40 -7.94
CA LYS A 48 -30.24 -5.33 -9.27
C LYS A 48 -29.84 -6.50 -10.16
N HIS A 49 -28.58 -6.96 -10.09
CA HIS A 49 -28.04 -8.01 -10.94
C HIS A 49 -27.94 -9.38 -10.24
N ARG A 50 -28.57 -9.57 -9.09
CA ARG A 50 -28.40 -10.76 -8.23
C ARG A 50 -28.61 -12.11 -8.92
N HIS A 51 -29.48 -12.20 -9.92
CA HIS A 51 -29.78 -13.44 -10.66
C HIS A 51 -28.77 -13.79 -11.75
N GLY A 52 -27.87 -12.88 -12.10
CA GLY A 52 -26.84 -13.05 -13.14
C GLY A 52 -25.49 -12.46 -12.78
N LEU A 53 -25.26 -12.15 -11.49
CA LEU A 53 -23.99 -11.59 -11.05
C LEU A 53 -22.87 -12.62 -11.21
N TYR A 54 -21.94 -12.32 -12.08
CA TYR A 54 -20.73 -13.12 -12.17
C TYR A 54 -19.79 -12.80 -11.03
N VAL A 55 -19.34 -13.79 -10.30
CA VAL A 55 -18.35 -13.67 -9.24
C VAL A 55 -17.06 -14.33 -9.72
N PRO A 56 -15.99 -13.56 -9.97
CA PRO A 56 -14.69 -14.10 -10.38
C PRO A 56 -14.17 -15.20 -9.44
N SER A 57 -13.44 -16.16 -9.99
CA SER A 57 -12.89 -17.28 -9.21
C SER A 57 -11.94 -16.82 -8.10
N TYR A 58 -11.14 -15.80 -8.38
CA TYR A 58 -10.22 -15.21 -7.41
C TYR A 58 -10.95 -14.55 -6.23
N VAL A 59 -12.12 -13.94 -6.47
CA VAL A 59 -12.95 -13.36 -5.40
C VAL A 59 -13.41 -14.45 -4.44
N LYS A 60 -13.93 -15.59 -4.97
CA LYS A 60 -14.35 -16.73 -4.14
C LYS A 60 -13.19 -17.27 -3.30
N LYS A 61 -11.99 -17.37 -3.88
CA LYS A 61 -10.80 -17.87 -3.19
C LYS A 61 -10.34 -16.91 -2.09
N TYR A 62 -10.15 -15.62 -2.44
CA TYR A 62 -9.64 -14.65 -1.46
C TYR A 62 -10.66 -14.29 -0.38
N SER A 63 -11.97 -14.40 -0.65
CA SER A 63 -12.98 -14.29 0.40
C SER A 63 -12.85 -15.38 1.46
N LYS A 64 -12.47 -16.63 1.08
CA LYS A 64 -12.25 -17.72 2.04
C LYS A 64 -11.03 -17.47 2.92
N THR A 65 -9.89 -17.09 2.33
CA THR A 65 -8.68 -16.80 3.10
C THR A 65 -8.82 -15.52 3.92
N PHE A 66 -9.58 -14.53 3.44
CA PHE A 66 -9.94 -13.36 4.20
C PHE A 66 -10.83 -13.68 5.40
N ALA A 67 -11.87 -14.50 5.20
CA ALA A 67 -12.73 -14.96 6.30
C ALA A 67 -11.92 -15.75 7.36
N LEU A 68 -10.99 -16.59 6.93
CA LEU A 68 -10.07 -17.27 7.84
C LEU A 68 -9.19 -16.27 8.61
N MET A 69 -8.63 -15.27 7.94
CA MET A 69 -7.87 -14.20 8.60
C MET A 69 -8.71 -13.50 9.67
N LEU A 70 -9.94 -13.12 9.36
CA LEU A 70 -10.85 -12.49 10.33
C LEU A 70 -11.16 -13.39 11.52
N LEU A 71 -11.37 -14.69 11.27
CA LEU A 71 -11.59 -15.68 12.32
C LEU A 71 -10.40 -15.78 13.27
N LEU A 72 -9.17 -15.73 12.73
CA LEU A 72 -7.94 -15.80 13.53
C LEU A 72 -7.60 -14.48 14.25
N LEU A 73 -8.08 -13.34 13.73
CA LEU A 73 -7.94 -12.03 14.38
C LEU A 73 -9.00 -11.78 15.47
N LEU A 74 -10.18 -12.40 15.35
CA LEU A 74 -11.32 -12.15 16.25
C LEU A 74 -10.99 -12.39 17.73
N PRO A 75 -10.26 -13.44 18.13
CA PRO A 75 -9.88 -13.65 19.53
C PRO A 75 -9.13 -12.42 20.13
N SER A 76 -8.25 -11.79 19.35
CA SER A 76 -7.55 -10.58 19.79
C SER A 76 -8.47 -9.37 19.98
N ALA A 77 -9.63 -9.33 19.32
CA ALA A 77 -10.59 -8.25 19.47
C ALA A 77 -11.55 -8.47 20.68
N VAL A 78 -11.87 -9.74 21.01
CA VAL A 78 -12.93 -10.06 21.99
C VAL A 78 -12.43 -10.62 23.30
N LEU A 79 -11.25 -11.25 23.32
CA LEU A 79 -10.66 -11.85 24.53
C LEU A 79 -9.69 -10.91 25.26
N THR A 80 -9.67 -9.64 24.90
CA THR A 80 -8.81 -8.61 25.46
C THR A 80 -9.47 -7.90 26.64
N ASN A 81 -8.69 -7.16 27.42
CA ASN A 81 -9.17 -6.42 28.58
C ASN A 81 -10.19 -5.32 28.26
N ASN A 82 -10.33 -4.92 26.98
CA ASN A 82 -11.24 -3.86 26.57
C ASN A 82 -11.87 -4.12 25.19
N ILE A 83 -12.94 -4.92 25.19
CA ILE A 83 -13.71 -5.24 23.98
C ILE A 83 -14.34 -3.99 23.33
N ALA A 84 -14.63 -2.95 24.12
CA ALA A 84 -15.19 -1.70 23.59
C ALA A 84 -14.21 -0.90 22.72
N VAL A 85 -12.91 -1.17 22.83
CA VAL A 85 -11.87 -0.69 21.92
C VAL A 85 -11.59 -1.72 20.83
N GLY A 86 -11.42 -2.99 21.20
CA GLY A 86 -11.00 -4.05 20.29
C GLY A 86 -11.96 -4.29 19.12
N LEU A 87 -13.25 -4.36 19.38
CA LEU A 87 -14.24 -4.68 18.35
C LEU A 87 -14.45 -3.55 17.32
N PRO A 88 -14.61 -2.27 17.71
CA PRO A 88 -14.63 -1.17 16.74
C PRO A 88 -13.37 -1.07 15.91
N GLU A 89 -12.20 -1.27 16.51
CA GLU A 89 -10.94 -1.19 15.77
C GLU A 89 -10.74 -2.39 14.83
N PHE A 90 -11.17 -3.59 15.23
CA PHE A 90 -11.26 -4.75 14.33
C PHE A 90 -12.09 -4.44 13.08
N ILE A 91 -13.26 -3.82 13.26
CA ILE A 91 -14.13 -3.43 12.15
C ILE A 91 -13.44 -2.35 11.29
N ASN A 92 -12.86 -1.31 11.91
CA ASN A 92 -12.22 -0.19 11.23
C ASN A 92 -11.00 -0.63 10.39
N VAL A 93 -10.09 -1.41 10.98
CA VAL A 93 -8.83 -1.79 10.34
C VAL A 93 -9.03 -2.92 9.34
N TRP A 94 -9.78 -3.96 9.68
CA TRP A 94 -9.80 -5.21 8.91
C TRP A 94 -11.03 -5.36 8.02
N LEU A 95 -12.18 -4.81 8.40
CA LEU A 95 -13.41 -4.91 7.60
C LEU A 95 -13.67 -3.67 6.75
N TRP A 96 -13.45 -2.46 7.28
CA TRP A 96 -13.83 -1.22 6.59
C TRP A 96 -12.87 -0.79 5.46
N ARG A 97 -11.73 -1.43 5.29
CA ARG A 97 -10.72 -1.06 4.27
C ARG A 97 -10.79 -1.91 3.02
N ILE A 98 -11.23 -3.15 3.12
CA ILE A 98 -11.27 -4.11 2.01
C ILE A 98 -12.45 -3.95 1.02
N PRO A 99 -13.60 -3.32 1.32
CA PRO A 99 -14.68 -3.17 0.35
C PRO A 99 -14.27 -2.56 -1.00
N VAL A 100 -13.22 -1.73 -1.06
CA VAL A 100 -12.63 -1.25 -2.34
C VAL A 100 -12.35 -2.42 -3.29
N PHE A 101 -11.74 -3.48 -2.76
CA PHE A 101 -11.44 -4.69 -3.52
C PHE A 101 -12.71 -5.33 -4.08
N PHE A 102 -13.72 -5.54 -3.25
CA PHE A 102 -14.96 -6.21 -3.67
C PHE A 102 -15.80 -5.35 -4.62
N VAL A 103 -15.84 -4.04 -4.41
CA VAL A 103 -16.54 -3.09 -5.29
C VAL A 103 -15.99 -3.18 -6.71
N ILE A 104 -14.67 -3.09 -6.88
CA ILE A 104 -14.04 -3.18 -8.20
C ILE A 104 -14.26 -4.58 -8.80
N ALA A 105 -13.99 -5.63 -8.04
CA ALA A 105 -14.05 -7.00 -8.52
C ALA A 105 -15.45 -7.49 -8.91
N LEU A 106 -16.50 -6.95 -8.30
CA LEU A 106 -17.89 -7.39 -8.58
C LEU A 106 -18.66 -6.46 -9.50
N CYS A 107 -18.31 -5.16 -9.52
CA CYS A 107 -19.12 -4.15 -10.17
C CYS A 107 -18.47 -3.53 -11.43
N ILE A 108 -17.14 -3.61 -11.59
CA ILE A 108 -16.44 -2.94 -12.70
C ILE A 108 -15.79 -3.98 -13.61
N ARG A 109 -16.26 -4.06 -14.87
CA ARG A 109 -15.78 -5.07 -15.83
C ARG A 109 -15.12 -4.50 -17.06
N ASP A 110 -15.57 -3.32 -17.49
CA ASP A 110 -15.05 -2.74 -18.71
C ASP A 110 -13.56 -2.41 -18.57
N LYS A 111 -12.73 -3.05 -19.44
CA LYS A 111 -11.26 -2.84 -19.45
C LYS A 111 -10.87 -1.39 -19.63
N LYS A 112 -11.59 -0.65 -20.48
CA LYS A 112 -11.29 0.76 -20.73
C LYS A 112 -11.52 1.59 -19.47
N THR A 113 -12.59 1.31 -18.75
CA THR A 113 -12.90 1.94 -17.46
C THR A 113 -11.80 1.66 -16.45
N LEU A 114 -11.37 0.41 -16.28
CA LEU A 114 -10.28 0.03 -15.36
C LEU A 114 -8.97 0.74 -15.70
N PHE A 115 -8.58 0.77 -16.97
CA PHE A 115 -7.39 1.49 -17.41
C PHE A 115 -7.51 3.01 -17.21
N THR A 116 -8.71 3.58 -17.39
CA THR A 116 -8.94 5.01 -17.15
C THR A 116 -8.80 5.35 -15.66
N MET A 117 -9.33 4.50 -14.77
CA MET A 117 -9.17 4.66 -13.33
C MET A 117 -7.68 4.68 -12.93
N LEU A 118 -6.89 3.75 -13.49
CA LEU A 118 -5.43 3.72 -13.26
C LEU A 118 -4.75 5.00 -13.77
N ALA A 119 -5.08 5.43 -14.99
CA ALA A 119 -4.45 6.60 -15.60
C ALA A 119 -4.74 7.88 -14.80
N VAL A 120 -5.98 8.07 -14.37
CA VAL A 120 -6.37 9.23 -13.52
C VAL A 120 -5.64 9.19 -12.19
N PHE A 121 -5.61 8.03 -11.52
CA PHE A 121 -4.91 7.89 -10.25
C PHE A 121 -3.40 8.14 -10.40
N PHE A 122 -2.77 7.69 -11.49
CA PHE A 122 -1.32 7.92 -11.71
C PHE A 122 -1.01 9.40 -11.93
N VAL A 123 -1.88 10.12 -12.65
CA VAL A 123 -1.72 11.58 -12.78
C VAL A 123 -1.84 12.27 -11.43
N ASP A 124 -2.85 11.93 -10.63
CA ASP A 124 -3.05 12.46 -9.28
C ASP A 124 -1.86 12.16 -8.36
N PHE A 125 -1.37 10.91 -8.36
CA PHE A 125 -0.20 10.54 -7.57
C PHE A 125 1.07 11.29 -7.99
N GLY A 126 1.22 11.59 -9.30
CA GLY A 126 2.29 12.45 -9.78
C GLY A 126 2.20 13.85 -9.18
N ILE A 127 1.00 14.45 -9.16
CA ILE A 127 0.77 15.77 -8.55
C ILE A 127 1.07 15.74 -7.04
N ASP A 128 0.62 14.71 -6.31
CA ASP A 128 0.91 14.52 -4.88
C ASP A 128 2.44 14.55 -4.62
N ASN A 129 3.22 13.90 -5.49
CA ASN A 129 4.68 13.90 -5.39
C ASN A 129 5.33 15.26 -5.71
N LEU A 130 4.78 16.02 -6.68
CA LEU A 130 5.25 17.38 -6.95
C LEU A 130 4.93 18.32 -5.77
N VAL A 131 3.80 18.14 -5.10
CA VAL A 131 3.48 18.89 -3.87
C VAL A 131 4.49 18.56 -2.78
N ALA A 132 4.84 17.28 -2.58
CA ALA A 132 5.87 16.89 -1.62
C ALA A 132 7.24 17.52 -1.94
N PHE A 133 7.62 17.58 -3.22
CA PHE A 133 8.81 18.28 -3.66
C PHE A 133 8.73 19.78 -3.35
N TYR A 134 7.64 20.44 -3.72
CA TYR A 134 7.45 21.86 -3.49
C TYR A 134 7.50 22.22 -2.00
N GLN A 135 6.85 21.44 -1.13
CA GLN A 135 6.88 21.63 0.33
C GLN A 135 8.32 21.68 0.87
N HIS A 136 9.19 20.81 0.36
CA HIS A 136 10.59 20.77 0.78
C HIS A 136 11.41 21.93 0.21
N VAL A 137 11.37 22.16 -1.10
CA VAL A 137 12.22 23.19 -1.74
C VAL A 137 11.81 24.62 -1.39
N SER A 138 10.56 24.85 -1.04
CA SER A 138 10.05 26.15 -0.55
C SER A 138 10.39 26.40 0.92
N GLY A 139 10.96 25.42 1.64
CA GLY A 139 11.24 25.53 3.06
C GLY A 139 10.00 25.44 3.97
N MET A 140 8.84 25.05 3.44
CA MET A 140 7.62 24.82 4.23
C MET A 140 7.82 23.71 5.26
N THR A 141 8.59 22.68 4.87
CA THR A 141 8.87 21.50 5.71
C THR A 141 10.27 20.96 5.42
N ASP A 142 10.89 20.35 6.41
CA ASP A 142 12.18 19.66 6.23
C ASP A 142 12.03 18.45 5.27
N ARG A 143 10.86 17.80 5.30
CA ARG A 143 10.54 16.62 4.50
C ARG A 143 9.12 16.73 3.96
N GLY A 144 8.96 16.65 2.63
CA GLY A 144 7.66 16.74 1.99
C GLY A 144 6.79 15.48 2.21
N TRP A 145 5.51 15.68 2.47
CA TRP A 145 4.51 14.63 2.65
C TRP A 145 3.39 14.63 1.59
N GLY A 146 3.42 15.58 0.66
CA GLY A 146 2.41 15.73 -0.38
C GLY A 146 1.06 16.25 0.17
N PHE A 147 -0.04 15.72 -0.37
CA PHE A 147 -1.38 16.06 0.08
C PHE A 147 -1.74 15.52 1.48
N GLY A 148 -1.09 14.48 1.93
CA GLY A 148 -1.36 13.87 3.25
C GLY A 148 -0.69 14.62 4.40
N SER A 149 -0.62 13.95 5.55
CA SER A 149 0.01 14.46 6.77
C SER A 149 1.22 13.62 7.21
N SER A 150 1.59 12.59 6.45
CA SER A 150 2.66 11.65 6.81
C SER A 150 3.64 11.42 5.66
N VAL A 151 4.90 11.68 5.95
CA VAL A 151 6.04 11.37 5.08
C VAL A 151 6.11 9.88 4.74
N LEU A 152 5.76 9.01 5.69
CA LEU A 152 5.87 7.55 5.51
C LEU A 152 4.73 6.98 4.67
N THR A 153 3.55 7.60 4.67
CA THR A 153 2.44 7.16 3.81
C THR A 153 2.78 7.28 2.33
N ILE A 154 3.25 8.46 1.89
CA ILE A 154 3.63 8.65 0.48
C ILE A 154 4.85 7.79 0.13
N SER A 155 5.79 7.59 1.07
CA SER A 155 6.94 6.70 0.89
C SER A 155 6.53 5.26 0.60
N GLY A 156 5.56 4.72 1.35
CA GLY A 156 5.03 3.37 1.13
C GLY A 156 4.35 3.21 -0.23
N LEU A 157 3.64 4.25 -0.68
CA LEU A 157 3.05 4.28 -2.02
C LEU A 157 4.12 4.35 -3.11
N MET A 158 5.21 5.11 -2.93
CA MET A 158 6.34 5.12 -3.86
C MET A 158 6.96 3.72 -3.99
N VAL A 159 7.22 3.03 -2.87
CA VAL A 159 7.79 1.66 -2.86
C VAL A 159 6.89 0.67 -3.60
N MET A 160 5.58 0.81 -3.48
CA MET A 160 4.60 -0.03 -4.17
C MET A 160 4.48 0.30 -5.66
N LEU A 161 4.34 1.59 -6.00
CA LEU A 161 3.95 2.00 -7.35
C LEU A 161 5.13 2.09 -8.33
N VAL A 162 6.34 2.45 -7.88
CA VAL A 162 7.50 2.56 -8.78
C VAL A 162 7.80 1.25 -9.52
N PRO A 163 7.88 0.08 -8.87
CA PRO A 163 8.06 -1.19 -9.58
C PRO A 163 6.89 -1.51 -10.52
N ILE A 164 5.64 -1.17 -10.14
CA ILE A 164 4.46 -1.36 -10.99
C ILE A 164 4.55 -0.47 -12.24
N PHE A 165 4.97 0.79 -12.11
CA PHE A 165 5.21 1.67 -13.26
C PHE A 165 6.23 1.08 -14.24
N CYS A 166 7.31 0.47 -13.73
CA CYS A 166 8.29 -0.20 -14.59
C CYS A 166 7.65 -1.35 -15.39
N VAL A 167 6.84 -2.19 -14.76
CA VAL A 167 6.12 -3.27 -15.46
C VAL A 167 5.17 -2.69 -16.52
N ILE A 168 4.37 -1.66 -16.18
CA ILE A 168 3.43 -1.02 -17.11
C ILE A 168 4.16 -0.43 -18.34
N LEU A 169 5.29 0.22 -18.13
CA LEU A 169 6.07 0.83 -19.21
C LEU A 169 6.71 -0.22 -20.13
N LEU A 170 7.16 -1.33 -19.57
CA LEU A 170 7.91 -2.36 -20.30
C LEU A 170 7.01 -3.39 -20.99
N ASP A 171 5.76 -3.58 -20.53
CA ASP A 171 4.85 -4.59 -21.07
C ASP A 171 3.88 -4.02 -22.12
N SER A 172 3.64 -4.76 -23.21
CA SER A 172 2.73 -4.37 -24.28
C SER A 172 1.24 -4.49 -23.95
N ALA A 173 0.89 -5.18 -22.88
CA ALA A 173 -0.50 -5.36 -22.43
C ALA A 173 -1.20 -4.06 -22.00
N PHE A 174 -0.41 -3.03 -21.67
CA PHE A 174 -0.93 -1.74 -21.23
C PHE A 174 -1.06 -0.74 -22.39
N PRO A 175 -2.21 -0.02 -22.50
CA PRO A 175 -2.41 0.97 -23.56
C PRO A 175 -1.53 2.21 -23.36
N SER A 176 -1.26 2.92 -24.47
CA SER A 176 -0.30 4.04 -24.52
C SER A 176 -0.63 5.17 -23.52
N TYR A 177 -1.91 5.48 -23.29
CA TYR A 177 -2.29 6.54 -22.35
C TYR A 177 -2.03 6.16 -20.89
N VAL A 178 -2.15 4.85 -20.53
CA VAL A 178 -1.77 4.35 -19.19
C VAL A 178 -0.25 4.38 -19.02
N LYS A 179 0.51 4.02 -20.08
CA LYS A 179 1.96 4.16 -20.08
C LYS A 179 2.40 5.62 -19.93
N ALA A 180 1.73 6.54 -20.63
CA ALA A 180 2.04 7.98 -20.53
C ALA A 180 1.78 8.50 -19.10
N SER A 181 0.65 8.12 -18.48
CA SER A 181 0.37 8.49 -17.08
C SER A 181 1.33 7.85 -16.07
N ALA A 182 1.76 6.60 -16.29
CA ALA A 182 2.77 5.93 -15.47
C ALA A 182 4.16 6.60 -15.61
N LEU A 183 4.54 7.00 -16.81
CA LEU A 183 5.80 7.74 -17.07
C LEU A 183 5.77 9.12 -16.41
N TRP A 184 4.66 9.84 -16.52
CA TRP A 184 4.42 11.09 -15.81
C TRP A 184 4.59 10.90 -14.29
N ALA A 185 3.86 9.93 -13.71
CA ALA A 185 3.95 9.64 -12.28
C ALA A 185 5.37 9.27 -11.84
N LEU A 186 6.07 8.42 -12.63
CA LEU A 186 7.45 8.01 -12.33
C LEU A 186 8.42 9.20 -12.33
N GLY A 187 8.28 10.12 -13.29
CA GLY A 187 9.06 11.36 -13.32
C GLY A 187 8.80 12.23 -12.09
N CYS A 188 7.53 12.42 -11.74
CA CYS A 188 7.14 13.18 -10.54
C CYS A 188 7.60 12.53 -9.23
N VAL A 189 7.59 11.19 -9.16
CA VAL A 189 8.09 10.43 -8.00
C VAL A 189 9.59 10.69 -7.78
N GLY A 190 10.39 10.87 -8.83
CA GLY A 190 11.80 11.27 -8.68
C GLY A 190 11.95 12.57 -7.89
N PHE A 191 11.15 13.59 -8.22
CA PHE A 191 11.10 14.85 -7.45
C PHE A 191 10.53 14.63 -6.05
N GLY A 192 9.46 13.83 -5.93
CA GLY A 192 8.88 13.48 -4.65
C GLY A 192 9.85 12.77 -3.69
N MET A 193 10.67 11.84 -4.18
CA MET A 193 11.71 11.17 -3.40
C MET A 193 12.79 12.13 -2.92
N TYR A 194 13.14 13.12 -3.75
CA TYR A 194 14.05 14.19 -3.36
C TYR A 194 13.48 15.00 -2.20
N GLY A 195 12.22 15.46 -2.29
CA GLY A 195 11.59 16.26 -1.23
C GLY A 195 11.24 15.46 0.02
N ASN A 196 10.85 14.21 -0.12
CA ASN A 196 10.40 13.35 0.97
C ASN A 196 11.55 12.82 1.84
N GLN A 197 12.73 12.58 1.28
CA GLN A 197 13.94 12.11 1.96
C GLN A 197 13.75 10.82 2.77
N SER A 198 12.88 9.92 2.33
CA SER A 198 12.68 8.64 2.99
C SER A 198 13.73 7.62 2.57
N ARG A 199 14.58 7.21 3.52
CA ARG A 199 15.58 6.15 3.30
C ARG A 199 14.95 4.86 2.75
N GLY A 200 13.77 4.49 3.27
CA GLY A 200 13.05 3.29 2.85
C GLY A 200 12.58 3.36 1.40
N SER A 201 12.04 4.50 0.93
CA SER A 201 11.59 4.64 -0.46
C SER A 201 12.77 4.57 -1.45
N TRP A 202 13.91 5.13 -1.11
CA TRP A 202 15.13 5.05 -1.93
C TRP A 202 15.62 3.59 -2.03
N LEU A 203 15.94 3.00 -0.87
CA LEU A 203 16.52 1.66 -0.77
C LEU A 203 15.64 0.60 -1.46
N PHE A 204 14.36 0.56 -1.09
CA PHE A 204 13.47 -0.48 -1.62
C PHE A 204 13.15 -0.29 -3.10
N SER A 205 13.03 0.96 -3.58
CA SER A 205 12.88 1.20 -5.03
C SER A 205 14.14 0.77 -5.80
N MET A 206 15.34 1.07 -5.28
CA MET A 206 16.60 0.64 -5.90
C MET A 206 16.73 -0.89 -5.98
N ILE A 207 16.16 -1.62 -5.02
CA ILE A 207 16.18 -3.10 -5.02
C ILE A 207 15.06 -3.65 -5.91
N MET A 208 13.84 -3.15 -5.78
CA MET A 208 12.67 -3.74 -6.45
C MET A 208 12.63 -3.45 -7.94
N VAL A 209 13.07 -2.27 -8.39
CA VAL A 209 13.08 -1.90 -9.82
C VAL A 209 13.91 -2.89 -10.67
N PRO A 210 15.16 -3.20 -10.36
CA PRO A 210 15.92 -4.22 -11.07
C PRO A 210 15.24 -5.59 -11.07
N ILE A 211 14.75 -6.04 -9.90
CA ILE A 211 14.13 -7.37 -9.74
C ILE A 211 12.93 -7.52 -10.68
N VAL A 212 11.99 -6.55 -10.69
CA VAL A 212 10.77 -6.64 -11.50
C VAL A 212 11.01 -6.38 -12.97
N SER A 213 12.04 -5.60 -13.31
CA SER A 213 12.40 -5.27 -14.68
C SER A 213 13.23 -6.38 -15.35
N LEU A 214 13.90 -7.23 -14.58
CA LEU A 214 14.83 -8.25 -15.10
C LEU A 214 14.20 -9.14 -16.20
N PRO A 215 12.96 -9.66 -16.09
CA PRO A 215 12.36 -10.49 -17.12
C PRO A 215 12.16 -9.78 -18.47
N TYR A 216 12.07 -8.46 -18.45
CA TYR A 216 11.92 -7.60 -19.63
C TYR A 216 13.27 -7.16 -20.20
N ILE A 217 14.20 -6.78 -19.34
CA ILE A 217 15.52 -6.25 -19.67
C ILE A 217 16.37 -7.30 -20.38
N LEU A 218 16.33 -8.56 -19.92
CA LEU A 218 17.08 -9.67 -20.53
C LEU A 218 16.72 -9.94 -22.00
N LYS A 219 15.58 -9.43 -22.47
CA LYS A 219 15.15 -9.55 -23.86
C LYS A 219 15.74 -8.48 -24.80
N ARG A 220 16.19 -7.34 -24.26
CA ARG A 220 16.73 -6.22 -25.05
C ARG A 220 17.79 -5.47 -24.26
N PHE A 221 19.05 -5.56 -24.70
CA PHE A 221 20.20 -4.93 -24.04
C PHE A 221 20.04 -3.42 -23.80
N ILE A 222 19.34 -2.72 -24.70
CA ILE A 222 19.09 -1.29 -24.57
C ILE A 222 18.35 -0.94 -23.25
N TYR A 223 17.44 -1.78 -22.79
CA TYR A 223 16.73 -1.54 -21.52
C TYR A 223 17.66 -1.69 -20.31
N VAL A 224 18.66 -2.60 -20.39
CA VAL A 224 19.72 -2.70 -19.36
C VAL A 224 20.45 -1.38 -19.23
N VAL A 225 20.90 -0.83 -20.38
CA VAL A 225 21.63 0.44 -20.41
C VAL A 225 20.79 1.58 -19.85
N VAL A 226 19.53 1.69 -20.26
CA VAL A 226 18.61 2.74 -19.78
C VAL A 226 18.37 2.66 -18.27
N VAL A 227 18.13 1.46 -17.74
CA VAL A 227 17.91 1.27 -16.29
C VAL A 227 19.18 1.58 -15.49
N LEU A 228 20.35 1.11 -15.96
CA LEU A 228 21.64 1.39 -15.30
C LEU A 228 21.98 2.89 -15.37
N ALA A 229 21.73 3.55 -16.49
CA ALA A 229 21.92 4.99 -16.64
C ALA A 229 20.99 5.79 -15.71
N ALA A 230 19.72 5.40 -15.62
CA ALA A 230 18.76 6.04 -14.73
C ALA A 230 19.15 5.86 -13.24
N LEU A 231 19.52 4.64 -12.84
CA LEU A 231 20.01 4.36 -11.47
C LEU A 231 21.30 5.14 -11.18
N GLY A 232 22.25 5.15 -12.13
CA GLY A 232 23.50 5.91 -12.01
C GLY A 232 23.26 7.41 -11.88
N GLY A 233 22.32 7.97 -12.65
CA GLY A 233 21.93 9.38 -12.57
C GLY A 233 21.30 9.74 -11.21
N VAL A 234 20.46 8.86 -10.67
CA VAL A 234 19.88 9.03 -9.32
C VAL A 234 20.99 9.00 -8.26
N VAL A 235 21.84 7.98 -8.28
CA VAL A 235 22.98 7.87 -7.33
C VAL A 235 23.89 9.09 -7.42
N TRP A 236 24.24 9.52 -8.64
CA TRP A 236 25.07 10.70 -8.85
C TRP A 236 24.40 11.97 -8.30
N GLY A 237 23.12 12.20 -8.61
CA GLY A 237 22.37 13.36 -8.12
C GLY A 237 22.29 13.43 -6.59
N PHE A 238 22.12 12.29 -5.93
CA PHE A 238 22.14 12.22 -4.47
C PHE A 238 23.54 12.41 -3.87
N SER A 239 24.60 11.88 -4.53
CA SER A 239 25.96 11.96 -4.04
C SER A 239 26.55 13.38 -4.08
N THR A 240 25.99 14.28 -4.88
CA THR A 240 26.43 15.69 -4.95
C THR A 240 25.95 16.54 -3.76
N GLN A 241 25.05 16.03 -2.93
CA GLN A 241 24.44 16.77 -1.84
C GLN A 241 24.78 16.14 -0.49
N PRO A 242 25.62 16.79 0.37
CA PRO A 242 26.08 16.21 1.63
C PRO A 242 24.95 15.71 2.55
N GLN A 243 23.85 16.43 2.59
CA GLN A 243 22.69 16.06 3.40
C GLN A 243 22.06 14.72 3.01
N TYR A 244 22.04 14.36 1.71
CA TYR A 244 21.53 13.08 1.26
C TYR A 244 22.54 11.96 1.50
N VAL A 245 23.82 12.23 1.36
CA VAL A 245 24.89 11.28 1.70
C VAL A 245 24.79 10.93 3.20
N ALA A 246 24.75 11.92 4.08
CA ALA A 246 24.60 11.70 5.52
C ALA A 246 23.30 10.91 5.85
N ARG A 247 22.21 11.19 5.13
CA ARG A 247 20.95 10.49 5.27
C ARG A 247 21.07 9.02 4.84
N PHE A 248 21.82 8.74 3.77
CA PHE A 248 22.06 7.38 3.27
C PHE A 248 22.97 6.60 4.24
N GLU A 249 24.06 7.22 4.72
CA GLU A 249 24.96 6.64 5.72
C GLU A 249 24.24 6.30 7.02
N SER A 250 23.24 7.11 7.41
CA SER A 250 22.44 6.85 8.62
C SER A 250 21.57 5.58 8.53
N ILE A 251 21.42 4.94 7.37
CA ILE A 251 20.71 3.64 7.25
C ILE A 251 21.38 2.57 8.10
N THR A 252 22.71 2.52 8.08
CA THR A 252 23.52 1.54 8.82
C THR A 252 23.91 1.99 10.21
N ASN A 253 23.61 3.25 10.58
CA ASN A 253 23.93 3.77 11.90
C ASN A 253 22.90 3.30 12.92
N THR A 254 23.24 2.23 13.64
CA THR A 254 22.41 1.62 14.68
C THR A 254 22.78 2.08 16.10
N THR A 255 23.78 2.95 16.22
CA THR A 255 24.33 3.32 17.53
C THR A 255 24.04 4.76 17.95
N THR A 256 23.89 5.68 17.00
CA THR A 256 23.66 7.11 17.28
C THR A 256 22.48 7.73 16.55
N ASP A 257 21.94 7.09 15.49
CA ASP A 257 20.73 7.58 14.80
C ASP A 257 19.50 7.34 15.67
N GLY A 258 18.93 8.42 16.20
CA GLY A 258 17.77 8.36 17.10
C GLY A 258 16.54 7.65 16.51
N SER A 259 16.34 7.72 15.18
CA SER A 259 15.23 7.01 14.51
C SER A 259 15.42 5.49 14.51
N ASN A 260 16.67 5.02 14.37
CA ASN A 260 16.96 3.58 14.45
C ASN A 260 16.91 3.08 15.90
N LEU A 261 17.47 3.84 16.84
CA LEU A 261 17.42 3.50 18.27
C LEU A 261 15.98 3.40 18.78
N GLY A 262 15.13 4.40 18.49
CA GLY A 262 13.72 4.35 18.90
C GLY A 262 12.97 3.15 18.34
N ARG A 263 13.32 2.69 17.12
CA ARG A 263 12.74 1.45 16.58
C ARG A 263 13.17 0.21 17.34
N PHE A 264 14.43 0.09 17.71
CA PHE A 264 14.89 -1.06 18.50
C PHE A 264 14.22 -1.12 19.87
N ASP A 265 14.05 0.03 20.52
CA ASP A 265 13.37 0.11 21.81
C ASP A 265 11.91 -0.36 21.69
N VAL A 266 11.14 0.19 20.74
CA VAL A 266 9.74 -0.18 20.54
C VAL A 266 9.57 -1.62 20.03
N TRP A 267 10.53 -2.16 19.27
CA TRP A 267 10.54 -3.57 18.88
C TRP A 267 10.74 -4.48 20.10
N THR A 268 11.66 -4.11 20.99
CA THR A 268 11.88 -4.85 22.25
C THR A 268 10.61 -4.86 23.10
N SER A 269 9.95 -3.72 23.24
CA SER A 269 8.67 -3.61 23.93
C SER A 269 7.58 -4.48 23.31
N SER A 270 7.44 -4.44 21.97
CA SER A 270 6.45 -5.27 21.26
C SER A 270 6.74 -6.77 21.38
N ILE A 271 7.99 -7.17 21.37
CA ILE A 271 8.39 -8.56 21.57
C ILE A 271 8.12 -9.00 23.02
N ASN A 272 8.28 -8.12 24.01
CA ASN A 272 7.91 -8.43 25.38
C ASN A 272 6.39 -8.59 25.55
N MET A 273 5.58 -7.73 24.91
CA MET A 273 4.12 -7.93 24.82
C MET A 273 3.78 -9.31 24.23
N PHE A 274 4.45 -9.69 23.16
CA PHE A 274 4.24 -11.01 22.53
C PHE A 274 4.63 -12.16 23.47
N LYS A 275 5.73 -12.04 24.22
CA LYS A 275 6.13 -13.09 25.18
C LYS A 275 5.10 -13.30 26.27
N ASP A 276 4.49 -12.22 26.76
CA ASP A 276 3.49 -12.27 27.82
C ASP A 276 2.10 -12.69 27.27
N HIS A 277 1.82 -12.36 26.00
CA HIS A 277 0.54 -12.65 25.34
C HIS A 277 0.74 -13.32 23.96
N PRO A 278 1.32 -14.53 23.88
CA PRO A 278 1.80 -15.10 22.60
C PRO A 278 0.69 -15.49 21.62
N VAL A 279 -0.50 -15.80 22.10
CA VAL A 279 -1.59 -16.33 21.27
C VAL A 279 -2.41 -15.22 20.61
N THR A 280 -2.86 -14.25 21.39
CA THR A 280 -3.78 -13.19 20.97
C THR A 280 -3.18 -11.78 20.99
N GLY A 281 -1.93 -11.64 21.44
CA GLY A 281 -1.33 -10.34 21.70
C GLY A 281 -2.04 -9.59 22.83
N VAL A 282 -1.72 -8.31 22.98
CA VAL A 282 -2.34 -7.43 23.98
C VAL A 282 -3.74 -6.95 23.58
N GLY A 283 -4.15 -7.18 22.33
CA GLY A 283 -5.47 -6.84 21.81
C GLY A 283 -5.47 -5.76 20.72
N ILE A 284 -6.34 -5.95 19.73
CA ILE A 284 -6.51 -5.01 18.62
C ILE A 284 -6.85 -3.62 19.17
N GLY A 285 -6.13 -2.59 18.67
CA GLY A 285 -6.31 -1.19 19.06
C GLY A 285 -5.78 -0.83 20.45
N GLN A 286 -5.21 -1.79 21.19
CA GLN A 286 -4.73 -1.56 22.56
C GLN A 286 -3.22 -1.46 22.68
N TRP A 287 -2.49 -1.77 21.59
CA TRP A 287 -1.04 -1.81 21.59
C TRP A 287 -0.43 -0.53 22.18
N ARG A 288 -0.86 0.64 21.71
CA ARG A 288 -0.33 1.93 22.15
C ARG A 288 -0.54 2.19 23.65
N THR A 289 -1.76 1.98 24.14
CA THR A 289 -2.12 2.23 25.53
C THR A 289 -1.33 1.31 26.46
N ILE A 290 -1.23 0.03 26.12
CA ILE A 290 -0.52 -0.96 26.93
C ILE A 290 0.99 -0.75 26.84
N TYR A 291 1.50 -0.37 25.67
CA TYR A 291 2.90 0.02 25.50
C TYR A 291 3.30 1.15 26.45
N GLU A 292 2.57 2.27 26.43
CA GLU A 292 2.90 3.44 27.24
C GLU A 292 2.84 3.16 28.75
N VAL A 293 1.91 2.31 29.20
CA VAL A 293 1.69 2.04 30.63
C VAL A 293 2.61 0.94 31.17
N SER A 294 2.87 -0.12 30.39
CA SER A 294 3.45 -1.36 30.94
C SER A 294 4.74 -1.81 30.27
N TYR A 295 4.98 -1.45 29.01
CA TYR A 295 6.10 -2.02 28.24
C TYR A 295 7.11 -1.00 27.73
N ARG A 296 6.85 0.29 27.91
CA ARG A 296 7.80 1.32 27.50
C ARG A 296 9.10 1.20 28.30
N LEU A 297 10.24 1.18 27.60
CA LEU A 297 11.54 1.06 28.24
C LEU A 297 11.95 2.38 28.89
N PRO A 298 12.58 2.36 30.06
CA PRO A 298 13.08 3.56 30.73
C PRO A 298 14.13 4.34 29.93
N THR A 299 14.83 3.67 29.02
CA THR A 299 15.84 4.23 28.10
C THR A 299 15.26 4.93 26.90
N GLU A 300 13.96 4.79 26.66
CA GLU A 300 13.31 5.30 25.47
C GLU A 300 13.04 6.81 25.54
N ASN A 301 13.69 7.55 24.64
CA ASN A 301 13.59 9.01 24.56
C ASN A 301 12.52 9.51 23.59
N GLN A 302 11.89 8.60 22.82
CA GLN A 302 10.89 8.95 21.81
C GLN A 302 9.53 8.34 22.16
N HIS A 303 8.44 9.09 21.96
CA HIS A 303 7.08 8.56 22.03
C HIS A 303 6.67 8.05 20.66
N LEU A 304 6.79 6.75 20.45
CA LEU A 304 6.33 6.11 19.22
C LEU A 304 4.90 5.59 19.39
N TYR A 305 4.10 5.70 18.33
CA TYR A 305 2.67 5.35 18.35
C TYR A 305 2.41 3.91 17.88
N HIS A 306 3.40 3.26 17.30
CA HIS A 306 3.38 1.89 16.79
C HIS A 306 4.81 1.38 16.56
N ALA A 307 4.96 0.07 16.29
CA ALA A 307 6.28 -0.57 16.15
C ALA A 307 7.07 -0.20 14.89
N HIS A 308 6.54 0.58 13.95
CA HIS A 308 7.17 0.84 12.65
C HIS A 308 7.64 -0.43 11.92
N ASN A 309 6.93 -1.52 12.12
CA ASN A 309 7.13 -2.81 11.46
C ASN A 309 5.82 -3.61 11.56
N ASN A 310 5.26 -4.01 10.42
CA ASN A 310 3.99 -4.75 10.39
C ASN A 310 4.03 -6.02 11.25
N PHE A 311 5.11 -6.79 11.16
CA PHE A 311 5.18 -8.13 11.77
C PHE A 311 5.39 -8.04 13.28
N ILE A 312 6.26 -7.13 13.70
CA ILE A 312 6.52 -6.89 15.13
C ILE A 312 5.29 -6.27 15.78
N GLN A 313 4.62 -5.32 15.09
CA GLN A 313 3.34 -4.78 15.55
C GLN A 313 2.30 -5.89 15.73
N LEU A 314 2.10 -6.72 14.69
CA LEU A 314 1.13 -7.80 14.75
C LEU A 314 1.45 -8.82 15.86
N LEU A 315 2.70 -9.19 16.06
CA LEU A 315 3.08 -10.08 17.16
C LEU A 315 2.65 -9.51 18.52
N GLY A 316 2.96 -8.23 18.78
CA GLY A 316 2.59 -7.59 20.06
C GLY A 316 1.08 -7.38 20.19
N GLU A 317 0.41 -6.95 19.12
CA GLU A 317 -0.99 -6.53 19.15
C GLU A 317 -1.98 -7.69 19.04
N VAL A 318 -1.77 -8.62 18.08
CA VAL A 318 -2.71 -9.69 17.75
C VAL A 318 -2.14 -11.09 17.95
N GLY A 319 -0.90 -11.21 18.40
CA GLY A 319 -0.23 -12.46 18.68
C GLY A 319 -0.02 -13.34 17.44
N LEU A 320 0.31 -14.61 17.70
CA LEU A 320 0.60 -15.58 16.65
C LEU A 320 -0.63 -15.91 15.79
N LEU A 321 -1.82 -15.99 16.37
CA LEU A 321 -3.05 -16.29 15.62
C LEU A 321 -3.34 -15.22 14.59
N GLY A 322 -3.31 -13.95 14.98
CA GLY A 322 -3.55 -12.84 14.08
C GLY A 322 -2.48 -12.72 13.00
N LEU A 323 -1.21 -12.86 13.36
CA LEU A 323 -0.10 -12.87 12.40
C LEU A 323 -0.28 -13.98 11.36
N LEU A 324 -0.58 -15.21 11.78
CA LEU A 324 -0.82 -16.34 10.86
C LEU A 324 -1.99 -16.05 9.92
N GLY A 325 -3.09 -15.46 10.42
CA GLY A 325 -4.21 -15.05 9.59
C GLY A 325 -3.80 -14.08 8.49
N VAL A 326 -3.05 -13.04 8.84
CA VAL A 326 -2.53 -12.03 7.90
C VAL A 326 -1.60 -12.67 6.87
N LEU A 327 -0.69 -13.54 7.30
CA LEU A 327 0.24 -14.24 6.40
C LEU A 327 -0.50 -15.19 5.45
N ILE A 328 -1.53 -15.92 5.91
CA ILE A 328 -2.33 -16.80 5.06
C ILE A 328 -3.07 -15.97 3.99
N PHE A 329 -3.70 -14.87 4.37
CA PHE A 329 -4.47 -14.05 3.43
C PHE A 329 -3.57 -13.44 2.35
N TYR A 330 -2.60 -12.62 2.73
CA TYR A 330 -1.70 -11.97 1.76
C TYR A 330 -0.78 -12.96 1.06
N GLY A 331 -0.31 -13.99 1.76
CA GLY A 331 0.47 -15.07 1.18
C GLY A 331 -0.29 -15.83 0.09
N SER A 332 -1.59 -16.09 0.27
CA SER A 332 -2.42 -16.73 -0.75
C SER A 332 -2.50 -15.90 -2.04
N ILE A 333 -2.59 -14.57 -1.92
CA ILE A 333 -2.60 -13.65 -3.07
C ILE A 333 -1.25 -13.69 -3.79
N ILE A 334 -0.15 -13.62 -3.03
CA ILE A 334 1.21 -13.64 -3.59
C ILE A 334 1.47 -14.95 -4.35
N VAL A 335 1.23 -16.09 -3.70
CA VAL A 335 1.50 -17.42 -4.29
C VAL A 335 0.69 -17.64 -5.56
N ASP A 336 -0.59 -17.30 -5.56
CA ASP A 336 -1.45 -17.46 -6.73
C ASP A 336 -0.96 -16.64 -7.92
N ASN A 337 -0.69 -15.37 -7.68
CA ASN A 337 -0.27 -14.46 -8.73
C ASN A 337 1.15 -14.79 -9.22
N PHE A 338 2.02 -15.25 -8.33
CA PHE A 338 3.35 -15.78 -8.70
C PHE A 338 3.23 -16.98 -9.63
N VAL A 339 2.39 -17.97 -9.29
CA VAL A 339 2.19 -19.18 -10.12
C VAL A 339 1.62 -18.80 -11.50
N ILE A 340 0.66 -17.89 -11.56
CA ILE A 340 0.08 -17.43 -12.82
C ILE A 340 1.13 -16.68 -13.65
N TRP A 341 1.88 -15.77 -13.04
CA TRP A 341 2.95 -15.03 -13.71
C TRP A 341 4.05 -15.96 -14.26
N VAL A 342 4.50 -16.93 -13.47
CA VAL A 342 5.53 -17.88 -13.93
C VAL A 342 5.04 -18.70 -15.13
N LYS A 343 3.79 -19.19 -15.09
CA LYS A 343 3.21 -20.04 -16.15
C LYS A 343 2.81 -19.27 -17.40
N LYS A 344 2.20 -18.08 -17.24
CA LYS A 344 1.56 -17.33 -18.34
C LYS A 344 2.30 -16.03 -18.71
N ARG A 345 3.28 -15.62 -17.90
CA ARG A 345 3.95 -14.31 -18.00
C ARG A 345 2.96 -13.14 -18.00
N ASP A 346 1.85 -13.31 -17.26
CA ASP A 346 0.79 -12.32 -17.16
C ASP A 346 1.24 -11.10 -16.35
N PRO A 347 1.29 -9.88 -16.95
CA PRO A 347 1.79 -8.68 -16.28
C PRO A 347 0.82 -8.17 -15.20
N TYR A 348 -0.47 -8.44 -15.32
CA TYR A 348 -1.44 -8.02 -14.33
C TYR A 348 -1.27 -8.79 -13.02
N SER A 349 -1.03 -10.11 -13.10
CA SER A 349 -0.66 -10.92 -11.93
C SER A 349 0.65 -10.45 -11.31
N LEU A 350 1.64 -10.07 -12.11
CA LEU A 350 2.89 -9.51 -11.60
C LEU A 350 2.63 -8.21 -10.83
N CYS A 351 1.87 -7.27 -11.38
CA CYS A 351 1.52 -6.01 -10.72
C CYS A 351 0.69 -6.24 -9.44
N ALA A 352 -0.27 -7.17 -9.46
CA ALA A 352 -1.06 -7.54 -8.29
C ALA A 352 -0.20 -8.09 -7.15
N MET A 353 0.75 -8.95 -7.48
CA MET A 353 1.73 -9.51 -6.53
C MET A 353 2.65 -8.42 -5.97
N ILE A 354 3.20 -7.54 -6.83
CA ILE A 354 4.07 -6.43 -6.45
C ILE A 354 3.34 -5.50 -5.47
N ALA A 355 2.06 -5.17 -5.71
CA ALA A 355 1.31 -4.28 -4.83
C ALA A 355 1.30 -4.82 -3.39
N VAL A 356 1.05 -6.10 -3.19
CA VAL A 356 1.02 -6.74 -1.87
C VAL A 356 2.43 -6.87 -1.29
N ILE A 357 3.40 -7.40 -2.07
CA ILE A 357 4.77 -7.61 -1.59
C ILE A 357 5.40 -6.27 -1.17
N CYS A 358 5.34 -5.26 -2.03
CA CYS A 358 6.01 -3.99 -1.76
C CYS A 358 5.36 -3.23 -0.59
N TYR A 359 4.03 -3.20 -0.51
CA TYR A 359 3.35 -2.43 0.51
C TYR A 359 3.34 -3.13 1.88
N VAL A 360 2.98 -4.42 1.92
CA VAL A 360 2.80 -5.16 3.18
C VAL A 360 4.10 -5.78 3.69
N PHE A 361 4.92 -6.36 2.79
CA PHE A 361 6.09 -7.14 3.21
C PHE A 361 7.39 -6.36 3.14
N VAL A 362 7.61 -5.55 2.11
CA VAL A 362 8.86 -4.80 1.94
C VAL A 362 8.82 -3.51 2.77
N PHE A 363 7.89 -2.60 2.49
CA PHE A 363 7.79 -1.36 3.25
C PHE A 363 7.26 -1.60 4.67
N GLY A 364 6.48 -2.65 4.87
CA GLY A 364 6.03 -3.12 6.18
C GLY A 364 7.16 -3.54 7.15
N GLN A 365 8.42 -3.67 6.69
CA GLN A 365 9.58 -3.86 7.59
C GLN A 365 10.00 -2.58 8.30
N VAL A 366 9.64 -1.42 7.77
CA VAL A 366 10.08 -0.11 8.27
C VAL A 366 8.93 0.81 8.65
N GLU A 367 7.68 0.35 8.43
CA GLU A 367 6.46 1.09 8.78
C GLU A 367 5.29 0.15 9.08
N TYR A 368 4.35 0.59 9.93
CA TYR A 368 3.09 -0.14 10.16
C TYR A 368 2.06 0.26 9.10
N THR A 369 2.15 -0.37 7.94
CA THR A 369 1.34 -0.01 6.76
C THR A 369 -0.10 -0.50 6.85
N LEU A 370 -0.35 -1.56 7.60
CA LEU A 370 -1.68 -2.18 7.72
C LEU A 370 -2.69 -1.29 8.44
N ASP A 371 -2.23 -0.38 9.29
CA ASP A 371 -3.10 0.61 9.92
C ASP A 371 -3.27 1.89 9.10
N ASN A 372 -2.48 2.11 8.06
CA ASN A 372 -2.60 3.28 7.22
C ASN A 372 -3.82 3.19 6.28
N SER A 373 -4.91 3.85 6.65
CA SER A 373 -6.21 3.76 5.95
C SER A 373 -6.16 4.18 4.48
N SER A 374 -5.45 5.25 4.13
CA SER A 374 -5.34 5.70 2.74
C SER A 374 -4.48 4.75 1.91
N GLY A 375 -3.32 4.39 2.43
CA GLY A 375 -2.38 3.53 1.70
C GLY A 375 -2.89 2.12 1.47
N ILE A 376 -3.53 1.49 2.48
CA ILE A 376 -4.08 0.13 2.34
C ILE A 376 -5.26 0.09 1.36
N ARG A 377 -6.10 1.15 1.28
CA ARG A 377 -7.17 1.24 0.29
C ARG A 377 -6.63 1.41 -1.12
N ILE A 378 -5.57 2.20 -1.29
CA ILE A 378 -4.88 2.34 -2.58
C ILE A 378 -4.25 0.99 -2.98
N MET A 379 -3.66 0.26 -2.05
CA MET A 379 -3.15 -1.09 -2.31
C MET A 379 -4.27 -2.03 -2.76
N TYR A 380 -5.44 -2.04 -2.10
CA TYR A 380 -6.60 -2.84 -2.53
C TYR A 380 -7.18 -2.38 -3.86
N PHE A 381 -7.15 -1.08 -4.15
CA PHE A 381 -7.51 -0.54 -5.46
C PHE A 381 -6.61 -1.09 -6.56
N MET A 382 -5.29 -1.01 -6.37
CA MET A 382 -4.30 -1.56 -7.32
C MET A 382 -4.48 -3.07 -7.51
N LEU A 383 -4.56 -3.81 -6.41
CA LEU A 383 -4.77 -5.26 -6.42
C LEU A 383 -6.02 -5.65 -7.20
N ALA A 384 -7.17 -5.08 -6.84
CA ALA A 384 -8.46 -5.42 -7.47
C ALA A 384 -8.48 -5.06 -8.95
N THR A 385 -7.96 -3.88 -9.33
CA THR A 385 -7.93 -3.44 -10.72
C THR A 385 -7.05 -4.35 -11.57
N MET A 386 -5.88 -4.74 -11.08
CA MET A 386 -4.98 -5.67 -11.79
C MET A 386 -5.59 -7.07 -11.93
N LEU A 387 -6.22 -7.59 -10.88
CA LEU A 387 -6.89 -8.90 -10.94
C LEU A 387 -8.09 -8.89 -11.89
N GLN A 388 -8.84 -7.79 -11.94
CA GLN A 388 -9.98 -7.66 -12.84
C GLN A 388 -9.53 -7.51 -14.31
N LEU A 389 -8.43 -6.79 -14.56
CA LEU A 389 -7.82 -6.72 -15.90
C LEU A 389 -7.29 -8.08 -16.39
N ARG A 390 -6.78 -8.89 -15.48
CA ARG A 390 -6.35 -10.27 -15.79
C ARG A 390 -7.51 -11.19 -16.16
N ASP A 391 -8.64 -11.05 -15.45
CA ASP A 391 -9.80 -11.97 -15.55
C ASP A 391 -10.69 -11.64 -16.78
N ASN A 392 -10.58 -10.41 -17.31
CA ASN A 392 -11.25 -9.95 -18.52
C ASN A 392 -10.42 -10.23 -19.78
#